data_fe222eda21a18f94c3259a2cf3780c73
#
_entry.id   fe222eda21a18f94c3259a2cf3780c73
#
_cell.length_a   1.000
_cell.length_b   1.000
_cell.length_c   1.000
_cell.angle_alpha   90.00
_cell.angle_beta   90.00
_cell.angle_gamma   90.00
#
_symmetry.space_group_name_H-M   'P 1'
#
loop_
_entity.id
_entity.type
_entity.pdbx_description
1 polymer ?
#
loop_
_entity_poly.entity_id
_entity_poly.type
_entity_poly.pdbx_seq_one_letter_code
_entity_poly.pdbx_strand_id
1 'polypeptide(L)' 'MLEDRPYLKRELARIYSPHTKHRKAALKRLREDINRCHELVAALEATRWNRNCDSYTARQVRLIAYYLCID' A
#
# COMPACT_ATOMS: atom_id res chain seq x y z
N MET A 1 13.97 3.27 1.41
CA MET A 1 13.15 3.97 2.42
C MET A 1 12.04 4.77 1.76
N LEU A 2 10.82 4.65 2.25
CA LEU A 2 9.70 5.41 1.71
C LEU A 2 9.77 6.88 2.13
N GLU A 3 9.45 7.76 1.19
CA GLU A 3 9.37 9.18 1.48
C GLU A 3 7.99 9.51 2.07
N ASP A 4 7.92 10.62 2.82
CA ASP A 4 6.67 11.10 3.41
C ASP A 4 5.89 11.91 2.36
N ARG A 5 5.33 11.20 1.37
CA ARG A 5 4.57 11.78 0.28
C ARG A 5 3.53 10.79 -0.23
N PRO A 6 2.54 11.26 -1.01
CA PRO A 6 1.62 10.32 -1.67
C PRO A 6 2.35 9.44 -2.69
N TYR A 7 1.86 8.22 -2.83
CA TYR A 7 2.38 7.27 -3.82
C TYR A 7 1.22 6.72 -4.64
N LEU A 8 1.47 6.47 -5.92
CA LEU A 8 0.53 5.69 -6.72
C LEU A 8 0.54 4.26 -6.22
N LYS A 9 -0.62 3.59 -6.28
CA LYS A 9 -0.72 2.18 -5.84
C LYS A 9 0.29 1.30 -6.57
N ARG A 10 0.43 1.49 -7.89
CA ARG A 10 1.40 0.73 -8.69
C ARG A 10 2.85 1.02 -8.28
N GLU A 11 3.12 2.26 -7.90
CA GLU A 11 4.44 2.68 -7.45
C GLU A 11 4.81 1.99 -6.14
N LEU A 12 3.89 2.01 -5.18
CA LEU A 12 4.09 1.37 -3.89
C LEU A 12 4.20 -0.15 -4.03
N ALA A 13 3.36 -0.74 -4.90
CA ALA A 13 3.41 -2.17 -5.17
C ALA A 13 4.78 -2.60 -5.73
N ARG A 14 5.36 -1.77 -6.58
CA ARG A 14 6.67 -2.02 -7.16
C ARG A 14 7.76 -2.01 -6.09
N ILE A 15 7.67 -1.08 -5.15
CA ILE A 15 8.60 -1.01 -4.02
C ILE A 15 8.44 -2.24 -3.11
N TYR A 16 7.19 -2.62 -2.86
CA TYR A 16 6.86 -3.76 -2.00
C TYR A 16 7.29 -5.10 -2.61
N SER A 17 7.15 -5.25 -3.93
CA SER A 17 7.49 -6.48 -4.65
C SER A 17 8.40 -6.18 -5.84
N PRO A 18 9.67 -5.78 -5.60
CA PRO A 18 10.56 -5.35 -6.68
C PRO A 18 10.94 -6.47 -7.64
N HIS A 19 10.83 -7.74 -7.22
CA HIS A 19 11.17 -8.88 -8.05
C HIS A 19 10.03 -9.40 -8.91
N THR A 20 8.83 -8.84 -8.75
CA THR A 20 7.66 -9.23 -9.53
C THR A 20 7.69 -8.51 -10.88
N LYS A 21 7.71 -9.28 -11.97
CA LYS A 21 7.84 -8.73 -13.32
C LYS A 21 6.59 -8.01 -13.80
N HIS A 22 5.41 -8.41 -13.34
CA HIS A 22 4.13 -7.87 -13.79
C HIS A 22 3.52 -6.94 -12.76
N ARG A 23 3.12 -5.74 -13.21
CA ARG A 23 2.49 -4.74 -12.34
C ARG A 23 1.23 -5.26 -11.68
N LYS A 24 0.40 -6.00 -12.44
CA LYS A 24 -0.86 -6.54 -11.91
C LYS A 24 -0.61 -7.52 -10.78
N ALA A 25 0.42 -8.36 -10.91
CA ALA A 25 0.77 -9.32 -9.87
C ALA A 25 1.28 -8.62 -8.61
N ALA A 26 2.10 -7.58 -8.76
CA ALA A 26 2.60 -6.80 -7.64
C ALA A 26 1.46 -6.09 -6.89
N LEU A 27 0.54 -5.47 -7.63
CA LEU A 27 -0.64 -4.82 -7.05
C LEU A 27 -1.53 -5.82 -6.33
N LYS A 28 -1.76 -6.98 -6.94
CA LYS A 28 -2.57 -8.02 -6.33
C LYS A 28 -1.97 -8.47 -5.01
N ARG A 29 -0.67 -8.70 -4.97
CA ARG A 29 0.03 -9.13 -3.76
C ARG A 29 -0.07 -8.08 -2.65
N LEU A 30 0.15 -6.82 -3.01
CA LEU A 30 0.02 -5.72 -2.04
C LEU A 30 -1.38 -5.66 -1.45
N ARG A 31 -2.40 -5.75 -2.32
CA ARG A 31 -3.81 -5.69 -1.88
C ARG A 31 -4.16 -6.88 -1.00
N GLU A 32 -3.69 -8.07 -1.35
CA GLU A 32 -3.94 -9.27 -0.53
C GLU A 32 -3.31 -9.13 0.84
N ASP A 33 -2.08 -8.66 0.91
CA ASP A 33 -1.38 -8.50 2.18
C ASP A 33 -2.03 -7.42 3.04
N ILE A 34 -2.49 -6.33 2.44
CA ILE A 34 -3.26 -5.31 3.16
C ILE A 34 -4.53 -5.92 3.74
N ASN A 35 -5.27 -6.67 2.93
CA ASN A 35 -6.55 -7.25 3.36
C ASN A 35 -6.38 -8.30 4.45
N ARG A 36 -5.23 -8.95 4.53
CA ARG A 36 -4.94 -9.91 5.59
C ARG A 36 -4.68 -9.24 6.93
N CYS A 37 -4.25 -7.98 6.90
CA CYS A 37 -3.99 -7.23 8.13
C CYS A 37 -5.22 -6.42 8.49
N HIS A 38 -6.08 -6.99 9.32
CA HIS A 38 -7.35 -6.35 9.73
C HIS A 38 -7.13 -5.00 10.40
N GLU A 39 -6.07 -4.89 11.20
CA GLU A 39 -5.73 -3.63 11.86
C GLU A 39 -5.36 -2.54 10.86
N LEU A 40 -4.61 -2.92 9.81
CA LEU A 40 -4.26 -1.98 8.74
C LEU A 40 -5.50 -1.52 7.98
N VAL A 41 -6.39 -2.45 7.65
CA VAL A 41 -7.64 -2.10 6.95
C VAL A 41 -8.45 -1.12 7.77
N ALA A 42 -8.60 -1.37 9.08
CA ALA A 42 -9.32 -0.46 9.98
C ALA A 42 -8.66 0.92 10.03
N ALA A 43 -7.34 0.97 10.09
CA ALA A 43 -6.59 2.23 10.12
C ALA A 43 -6.76 3.00 8.81
N LEU A 44 -6.74 2.30 7.68
CA LEU A 44 -6.94 2.93 6.37
C LEU A 44 -8.36 3.47 6.22
N GLU A 45 -9.35 2.73 6.69
CA GLU A 45 -10.75 3.20 6.65
C GLU A 45 -10.95 4.45 7.48
N ALA A 46 -10.24 4.58 8.59
CA ALA A 46 -10.28 5.78 9.42
C ALA A 46 -9.73 7.02 8.70
N THR A 47 -8.93 6.84 7.66
CA THR A 47 -8.41 7.94 6.83
C THR A 47 -9.28 8.23 5.61
N ARG A 48 -10.48 7.66 5.54
CA ARG A 48 -11.37 7.76 4.39
C ARG A 48 -10.76 7.17 3.12
N TRP A 49 -10.10 6.03 3.29
CA TRP A 49 -9.48 5.32 2.20
C TRP A 49 -10.49 4.94 1.13
N ASN A 50 -10.19 5.29 -0.12
CA ASN A 50 -11.04 4.95 -1.26
C ASN A 50 -10.36 3.87 -2.10
N ARG A 51 -10.99 2.69 -2.17
CA ARG A 51 -10.46 1.55 -2.92
C ARG A 51 -10.40 1.81 -4.43
N ASN A 52 -11.19 2.77 -4.91
CA ASN A 52 -11.23 3.14 -6.33
C ASN A 52 -10.17 4.18 -6.72
N CYS A 53 -9.49 4.77 -5.74
CA CYS A 53 -8.39 5.69 -6.01
C CYS A 53 -7.15 4.97 -6.48
N ASP A 54 -6.39 5.60 -7.38
CA ASP A 54 -5.15 5.04 -7.90
C ASP A 54 -3.94 5.32 -7.02
N SER A 55 -4.13 6.07 -5.95
CA SER A 55 -3.03 6.50 -5.09
C SER A 55 -3.37 6.37 -3.61
N TYR A 56 -2.31 6.36 -2.80
CA TYR A 56 -2.41 6.46 -1.35
C TYR A 56 -1.87 7.80 -0.91
N THR A 57 -2.50 8.42 0.09
CA THR A 57 -1.96 9.65 0.69
C THR A 57 -0.70 9.33 1.49
N ALA A 58 0.08 10.37 1.81
CA ALA A 58 1.28 10.21 2.64
C ALA A 58 0.99 9.49 3.94
N ARG A 59 -0.13 9.83 4.59
CA ARG A 59 -0.56 9.19 5.84
C ARG A 59 -0.87 7.71 5.64
N GLN A 60 -1.56 7.37 4.54
CA GLN A 60 -1.88 5.97 4.22
C GLN A 60 -0.61 5.18 3.91
N VAL A 61 0.33 5.77 3.19
CA VAL A 61 1.62 5.14 2.89
C VAL A 61 2.37 4.81 4.17
N ARG A 62 2.38 5.73 5.14
CA ARG A 62 3.02 5.48 6.43
C ARG A 62 2.38 4.33 7.19
N LEU A 63 1.05 4.24 7.17
CA LEU A 63 0.33 3.14 7.81
C LEU A 63 0.66 1.80 7.16
N ILE A 64 0.64 1.77 5.83
CA ILE A 64 0.97 0.56 5.07
C ILE A 64 2.41 0.12 5.37
N ALA A 65 3.34 1.06 5.33
CA ALA A 65 4.75 0.76 5.61
C ALA A 65 4.94 0.21 7.02
N TYR A 66 4.24 0.77 7.99
CA TYR A 66 4.32 0.32 9.37
C TYR A 66 3.81 -1.11 9.54
N TYR A 67 2.61 -1.40 9.02
CA TYR A 67 1.99 -2.72 9.22
C TYR A 67 2.61 -3.81 8.36
N LEU A 68 3.07 -3.49 7.16
CA LEU A 68 3.67 -4.46 6.25
C LEU A 68 5.20 -4.47 6.29
N CYS A 69 5.79 -3.67 7.16
CA CYS A 69 7.25 -3.59 7.34
C CYS A 69 7.98 -3.23 6.04
N ILE A 70 7.46 -2.27 5.30
CA ILE A 70 8.10 -1.77 4.08
C ILE A 70 9.10 -0.66 4.47
N ASP A 71 10.31 -0.80 4.03
CA ASP A 71 11.32 0.24 4.24
C ASP A 71 11.55 1.08 3.00
#